data_b61fe2a2c282a9fcd12e23847ef0660e
#
_entry.id   b61fe2a2c282a9fcd12e23847ef0660e
#
_cell.length_a   1.000
_cell.length_b   1.000
_cell.length_c   1.000
_cell.angle_alpha   90.00
_cell.angle_beta   90.00
_cell.angle_gamma   90.00
#
_symmetry.space_group_name_H-M   'P 1'
#
loop_
_entity.id
_entity.type
_entity.pdbx_description
1 polymer ?
#
loop_
_entity_poly.entity_id
_entity_poly.type
_entity_poly.pdbx_seq_one_letter_code
_entity_poly.pdbx_strand_id
1 'polypeptide(L)'
;LAVSKRLFEVVPVKTDVERQLPENADLFRQGEFVNFFQLNDLISTLAIRYPDDKDVVELYAQHLINAGELEQALTLYKLHLADQPPQLDYYRAVIDIETYRKRLDSVYLYIDRALEVFPGNTELYARKGHAQGYAGKLSQSIGSYKKALKYADTDSLRGVVWGYIGDAYHQLEEAGRKDSERDKYRRRCFEAYDRSLHYYYDNPMVLNNYAYFISESSRDPRRLDRAFAMAARAVELDGNNATLLDTYAWVLFRLGRLQEARRTMQQAISFDRSENPELYLHYGDILAALGEKFMAETYWRKALEKGYDDPQAIEERIRQLKSKP
;
A
#
# COMPACT_ATOMS: atom_id res chain seq x y z
N LEU A 1 -21.46 -0.06 13.58
CA LEU A 1 -21.75 1.14 14.41
C LEU A 1 -21.49 2.45 13.66
N ALA A 2 -20.37 2.60 12.94
CA ALA A 2 -20.08 3.80 12.14
C ALA A 2 -20.98 3.92 10.89
N VAL A 3 -21.32 2.82 10.27
CA VAL A 3 -22.17 2.75 9.07
C VAL A 3 -23.62 3.12 9.42
N SER A 4 -24.16 2.65 10.57
CA SER A 4 -25.52 3.00 10.99
C SER A 4 -25.68 4.49 11.34
N LYS A 5 -24.66 5.14 11.92
CA LYS A 5 -24.70 6.59 12.15
C LYS A 5 -24.67 7.40 10.86
N ARG A 6 -23.86 7.01 9.87
CA ARG A 6 -23.82 7.67 8.55
C ARG A 6 -25.11 7.51 7.75
N LEU A 7 -25.78 6.35 7.85
CA LEU A 7 -27.08 6.12 7.20
C LEU A 7 -28.11 7.19 7.57
N PHE A 8 -28.13 7.62 8.84
CA PHE A 8 -29.07 8.65 9.31
C PHE A 8 -28.61 10.09 9.03
N GLU A 9 -27.31 10.30 8.80
CA GLU A 9 -26.75 11.63 8.47
C GLU A 9 -26.83 11.94 6.97
N VAL A 10 -26.80 10.91 6.11
CA VAL A 10 -26.67 11.01 4.65
C VAL A 10 -28.02 10.98 3.94
N VAL A 11 -29.04 10.38 4.52
CA VAL A 11 -30.39 10.30 3.88
C VAL A 11 -31.22 11.55 4.27
N PRO A 12 -31.46 12.48 3.33
CA PRO A 12 -32.23 13.69 3.62
C PRO A 12 -33.70 13.44 3.99
N VAL A 13 -34.17 12.20 3.85
CA VAL A 13 -35.56 11.79 4.09
C VAL A 13 -35.64 10.93 5.35
N LYS A 14 -35.12 11.44 6.49
CA LYS A 14 -35.25 10.79 7.79
C LYS A 14 -36.70 10.29 8.08
N THR A 15 -37.70 11.07 7.70
CA THR A 15 -39.10 10.76 7.92
C THR A 15 -39.61 9.56 7.15
N ASP A 16 -39.13 9.32 5.94
CA ASP A 16 -39.58 8.20 5.12
C ASP A 16 -38.87 6.90 5.51
N VAL A 17 -37.59 6.97 5.87
CA VAL A 17 -36.85 5.83 6.42
C VAL A 17 -37.39 5.44 7.80
N GLU A 18 -37.70 6.43 8.65
CA GLU A 18 -38.32 6.18 9.97
C GLU A 18 -39.70 5.56 9.87
N ARG A 19 -40.50 5.90 8.85
CA ARG A 19 -41.83 5.29 8.59
C ARG A 19 -41.76 3.88 8.05
N GLN A 20 -40.64 3.48 7.45
CA GLN A 20 -40.45 2.15 6.86
C GLN A 20 -39.66 1.18 7.74
N LEU A 21 -39.08 1.69 8.85
CA LEU A 21 -38.47 0.83 9.84
C LEU A 21 -39.57 0.09 10.59
N PRO A 22 -39.48 -1.26 10.69
CA PRO A 22 -40.42 -2.01 11.54
C PRO A 22 -40.28 -1.58 13.02
N GLU A 23 -41.15 -2.09 13.88
CA GLU A 23 -41.36 -1.72 15.29
C GLU A 23 -40.11 -1.57 16.17
N ASN A 24 -38.90 -1.81 15.64
CA ASN A 24 -37.61 -1.73 16.31
C ASN A 24 -36.82 -0.43 15.99
N ALA A 25 -37.47 0.62 15.44
CA ALA A 25 -36.80 1.89 15.12
C ALA A 25 -36.14 2.55 16.34
N ASP A 26 -36.63 2.29 17.54
CA ASP A 26 -36.06 2.80 18.78
C ASP A 26 -34.70 2.16 19.12
N LEU A 27 -34.42 0.94 18.69
CA LEU A 27 -33.13 0.28 18.84
C LEU A 27 -32.04 0.96 18.00
N PHE A 28 -32.39 1.50 16.85
CA PHE A 28 -31.50 2.34 16.04
C PHE A 28 -31.11 3.65 16.73
N ARG A 29 -32.09 4.28 17.41
CA ARG A 29 -31.86 5.52 18.13
C ARG A 29 -31.02 5.35 19.39
N GLN A 30 -31.05 4.16 20.00
CA GLN A 30 -30.31 3.84 21.23
C GLN A 30 -28.92 3.25 20.97
N GLY A 31 -28.53 3.02 19.69
CA GLY A 31 -27.25 2.45 19.35
C GLY A 31 -27.16 0.94 19.64
N GLU A 32 -28.28 0.30 19.91
CA GLU A 32 -28.38 -1.14 20.13
C GLU A 32 -28.61 -1.88 18.81
N PHE A 33 -28.02 -3.03 18.66
CA PHE A 33 -27.89 -3.94 17.53
C PHE A 33 -28.93 -3.82 16.41
N VAL A 34 -28.49 -3.31 15.25
CA VAL A 34 -29.18 -3.56 13.99
C VAL A 34 -28.95 -5.01 13.61
N ASN A 35 -30.00 -5.79 13.47
CA ASN A 35 -29.88 -7.11 12.88
C ASN A 35 -29.33 -6.94 11.43
N PHE A 36 -28.26 -7.65 11.11
CA PHE A 36 -27.58 -7.57 9.81
C PHE A 36 -28.56 -7.74 8.62
N PHE A 37 -29.58 -8.59 8.75
CA PHE A 37 -30.63 -8.77 7.73
C PHE A 37 -31.49 -7.52 7.53
N GLN A 38 -31.85 -6.81 8.60
CA GLN A 38 -32.64 -5.58 8.51
C GLN A 38 -31.85 -4.44 7.84
N LEU A 39 -30.54 -4.39 8.06
CA LEU A 39 -29.66 -3.41 7.41
C LEU A 39 -29.56 -3.69 5.91
N ASN A 40 -29.40 -4.95 5.51
CA ASN A 40 -29.37 -5.37 4.11
C ASN A 40 -30.66 -5.04 3.37
N ASP A 41 -31.80 -5.34 3.98
CA ASP A 41 -33.12 -5.02 3.40
C ASP A 41 -33.33 -3.52 3.26
N LEU A 42 -32.88 -2.75 4.26
CA LEU A 42 -32.97 -1.28 4.21
C LEU A 42 -32.10 -0.70 3.10
N ILE A 43 -30.83 -1.12 2.98
CA ILE A 43 -29.92 -0.64 1.93
C ILE A 43 -30.47 -1.01 0.54
N SER A 44 -30.95 -2.24 0.37
CA SER A 44 -31.57 -2.68 -0.90
C SER A 44 -32.83 -1.88 -1.24
N THR A 45 -33.66 -1.57 -0.25
CA THR A 45 -34.86 -0.76 -0.42
C THR A 45 -34.50 0.68 -0.82
N LEU A 46 -33.47 1.27 -0.20
CA LEU A 46 -32.97 2.59 -0.57
C LEU A 46 -32.44 2.62 -2.01
N ALA A 47 -31.68 1.61 -2.42
CA ALA A 47 -31.15 1.50 -3.77
C ALA A 47 -32.26 1.38 -4.84
N ILE A 48 -33.35 0.68 -4.55
CA ILE A 48 -34.50 0.59 -5.45
C ILE A 48 -35.24 1.92 -5.53
N ARG A 49 -35.39 2.62 -4.40
CA ARG A 49 -36.20 3.85 -4.31
C ARG A 49 -35.48 5.09 -4.83
N TYR A 50 -34.16 5.13 -4.65
CA TYR A 50 -33.30 6.26 -5.00
C TYR A 50 -32.09 5.78 -5.83
N PRO A 51 -32.33 5.20 -7.03
CA PRO A 51 -31.26 4.55 -7.81
C PRO A 51 -30.18 5.52 -8.29
N ASP A 52 -30.51 6.79 -8.49
CA ASP A 52 -29.61 7.82 -9.03
C ASP A 52 -29.03 8.74 -7.93
N ASP A 53 -29.36 8.50 -6.67
CA ASP A 53 -28.79 9.26 -5.55
C ASP A 53 -27.37 8.78 -5.27
N LYS A 54 -26.40 9.70 -5.38
CA LYS A 54 -24.97 9.39 -5.26
C LYS A 54 -24.64 8.67 -3.95
N ASP A 55 -25.20 9.16 -2.84
CA ASP A 55 -24.87 8.62 -1.51
C ASP A 55 -25.48 7.22 -1.34
N VAL A 56 -26.65 6.99 -1.93
CA VAL A 56 -27.30 5.68 -1.97
C VAL A 56 -26.54 4.70 -2.85
N VAL A 57 -26.11 5.13 -4.04
CA VAL A 57 -25.27 4.32 -4.95
C VAL A 57 -23.99 3.91 -4.25
N GLU A 58 -23.31 4.83 -3.58
CA GLU A 58 -22.06 4.54 -2.88
C GLU A 58 -22.27 3.60 -1.69
N LEU A 59 -23.33 3.82 -0.90
CA LEU A 59 -23.71 2.95 0.21
C LEU A 59 -24.01 1.52 -0.25
N TYR A 60 -24.79 1.39 -1.35
CA TYR A 60 -25.15 0.07 -1.87
C TYR A 60 -23.94 -0.65 -2.49
N ALA A 61 -23.10 0.07 -3.24
CA ALA A 61 -21.87 -0.47 -3.78
C ALA A 61 -20.92 -0.95 -2.67
N GLN A 62 -20.75 -0.17 -1.60
CA GLN A 62 -19.94 -0.57 -0.45
C GLN A 62 -20.52 -1.79 0.26
N HIS A 63 -21.84 -1.88 0.38
CA HIS A 63 -22.51 -3.07 0.91
C HIS A 63 -22.20 -4.32 0.07
N LEU A 64 -22.30 -4.21 -1.27
CA LEU A 64 -21.97 -5.30 -2.19
C LEU A 64 -20.48 -5.73 -2.07
N ILE A 65 -19.55 -4.76 -1.97
CA ILE A 65 -18.13 -5.04 -1.76
C ILE A 65 -17.88 -5.79 -0.46
N ASN A 66 -18.52 -5.37 0.64
CA ASN A 66 -18.39 -6.03 1.95
C ASN A 66 -18.99 -7.43 1.96
N ALA A 67 -20.02 -7.69 1.14
CA ALA A 67 -20.61 -9.01 0.93
C ALA A 67 -19.79 -9.90 -0.02
N GLY A 68 -18.72 -9.38 -0.64
CA GLY A 68 -17.91 -10.09 -1.64
C GLY A 68 -18.50 -10.08 -3.06
N GLU A 69 -19.63 -9.36 -3.27
CA GLU A 69 -20.35 -9.26 -4.54
C GLU A 69 -19.72 -8.24 -5.50
N LEU A 70 -18.41 -8.39 -5.74
CA LEU A 70 -17.60 -7.43 -6.50
C LEU A 70 -18.10 -7.18 -7.93
N GLU A 71 -18.70 -8.19 -8.60
CA GLU A 71 -19.26 -8.03 -9.95
C GLU A 71 -20.48 -7.13 -9.96
N GLN A 72 -21.32 -7.23 -8.95
CA GLN A 72 -22.53 -6.40 -8.83
C GLN A 72 -22.13 -4.97 -8.51
N ALA A 73 -21.18 -4.75 -7.57
CA ALA A 73 -20.64 -3.44 -7.26
C ALA A 73 -20.01 -2.79 -8.49
N LEU A 74 -19.22 -3.54 -9.26
CA LEU A 74 -18.59 -3.09 -10.49
C LEU A 74 -19.63 -2.69 -11.55
N THR A 75 -20.68 -3.48 -11.69
CA THR A 75 -21.78 -3.20 -12.63
C THR A 75 -22.51 -1.93 -12.24
N LEU A 76 -22.81 -1.76 -10.95
CA LEU A 76 -23.46 -0.57 -10.42
C LEU A 76 -22.62 0.69 -10.70
N TYR A 77 -21.33 0.71 -10.36
CA TYR A 77 -20.48 1.85 -10.64
C TYR A 77 -20.36 2.12 -12.16
N LYS A 78 -20.23 1.07 -12.99
CA LYS A 78 -20.17 1.24 -14.46
C LYS A 78 -21.43 1.82 -15.06
N LEU A 79 -22.60 1.51 -14.51
CA LEU A 79 -23.88 2.08 -14.92
C LEU A 79 -23.88 3.60 -14.71
N HIS A 80 -23.34 4.07 -13.60
CA HIS A 80 -23.34 5.48 -13.21
C HIS A 80 -22.13 6.28 -13.72
N LEU A 81 -21.22 5.69 -14.54
CA LEU A 81 -20.11 6.45 -15.14
C LEU A 81 -20.56 7.50 -16.15
N ALA A 82 -21.78 7.38 -16.70
CA ALA A 82 -22.34 8.32 -17.66
C ALA A 82 -23.16 9.45 -17.00
N ASP A 83 -23.33 9.43 -15.68
CA ASP A 83 -24.10 10.42 -14.94
C ASP A 83 -23.51 11.82 -15.04
N GLN A 84 -24.37 12.83 -14.88
CA GLN A 84 -23.99 14.23 -14.91
C GLN A 84 -24.39 14.93 -13.61
N PRO A 85 -23.46 15.62 -12.93
CA PRO A 85 -22.04 15.74 -13.26
C PRO A 85 -21.26 14.44 -13.04
N PRO A 86 -20.17 14.18 -13.83
CA PRO A 86 -19.42 12.97 -13.72
C PRO A 86 -18.74 12.85 -12.35
N GLN A 87 -18.75 11.64 -11.78
CA GLN A 87 -18.20 11.37 -10.46
C GLN A 87 -16.85 10.68 -10.57
N LEU A 88 -15.78 11.33 -10.10
CA LEU A 88 -14.43 10.75 -10.07
C LEU A 88 -14.36 9.49 -9.20
N ASP A 89 -15.13 9.46 -8.11
CA ASP A 89 -15.13 8.34 -7.15
C ASP A 89 -15.64 7.04 -7.79
N TYR A 90 -16.58 7.11 -8.74
CA TYR A 90 -17.03 5.92 -9.48
C TYR A 90 -15.93 5.36 -10.38
N TYR A 91 -15.16 6.23 -11.06
CA TYR A 91 -13.98 5.78 -11.82
C TYR A 91 -12.92 5.16 -10.91
N ARG A 92 -12.67 5.77 -9.75
CA ARG A 92 -11.74 5.21 -8.74
C ARG A 92 -12.17 3.81 -8.30
N ALA A 93 -13.41 3.64 -7.93
CA ALA A 93 -13.97 2.36 -7.50
C ALA A 93 -13.85 1.29 -8.58
N VAL A 94 -14.22 1.61 -9.84
CA VAL A 94 -14.04 0.68 -10.96
C VAL A 94 -12.58 0.30 -11.15
N ILE A 95 -11.66 1.26 -11.12
CA ILE A 95 -10.22 1.02 -11.26
C ILE A 95 -9.69 0.15 -10.10
N ASP A 96 -10.12 0.41 -8.87
CA ASP A 96 -9.70 -0.34 -7.69
C ASP A 96 -10.19 -1.79 -7.72
N ILE A 97 -11.46 -2.01 -8.07
CA ILE A 97 -12.01 -3.37 -8.20
C ILE A 97 -11.30 -4.13 -9.34
N GLU A 98 -11.10 -3.52 -10.50
CA GLU A 98 -10.41 -4.17 -11.63
C GLU A 98 -8.93 -4.43 -11.32
N THR A 99 -8.28 -3.56 -10.53
CA THR A 99 -6.92 -3.76 -10.04
C THR A 99 -6.85 -4.95 -9.08
N TYR A 100 -7.76 -5.03 -8.11
CA TYR A 100 -7.89 -6.19 -7.20
C TYR A 100 -8.07 -7.51 -7.96
N ARG A 101 -8.86 -7.47 -9.04
CA ARG A 101 -9.11 -8.62 -9.94
C ARG A 101 -7.95 -8.89 -10.90
N LYS A 102 -6.87 -8.10 -10.86
CA LYS A 102 -5.70 -8.19 -11.74
C LYS A 102 -6.03 -8.07 -13.24
N ARG A 103 -7.12 -7.35 -13.59
CA ARG A 103 -7.56 -7.13 -14.98
C ARG A 103 -6.94 -5.86 -15.56
N LEU A 104 -5.64 -5.90 -15.84
CA LEU A 104 -4.87 -4.73 -16.27
C LEU A 104 -5.43 -4.01 -17.50
N ASP A 105 -5.98 -4.73 -18.47
CA ASP A 105 -6.57 -4.10 -19.69
C ASP A 105 -7.77 -3.23 -19.30
N SER A 106 -8.63 -3.70 -18.40
CA SER A 106 -9.74 -2.92 -17.87
C SER A 106 -9.24 -1.73 -17.05
N VAL A 107 -8.19 -1.92 -16.22
CA VAL A 107 -7.58 -0.84 -15.45
C VAL A 107 -7.11 0.28 -16.38
N TYR A 108 -6.39 -0.03 -17.45
CA TYR A 108 -5.96 0.98 -18.44
C TYR A 108 -7.15 1.68 -19.11
N LEU A 109 -8.14 0.91 -19.54
CA LEU A 109 -9.35 1.45 -20.20
C LEU A 109 -10.05 2.48 -19.31
N TYR A 110 -10.28 2.14 -18.04
CA TYR A 110 -11.02 3.04 -17.13
C TYR A 110 -10.17 4.21 -16.63
N ILE A 111 -8.86 4.07 -16.51
CA ILE A 111 -7.96 5.20 -16.25
C ILE A 111 -7.99 6.16 -17.44
N ASP A 112 -7.91 5.67 -18.68
CA ASP A 112 -7.90 6.53 -19.86
C ASP A 112 -9.24 7.25 -20.04
N ARG A 113 -10.38 6.57 -19.85
CA ARG A 113 -11.71 7.21 -19.81
C ARG A 113 -11.83 8.26 -18.71
N ALA A 114 -11.32 7.96 -17.51
CA ALA A 114 -11.32 8.93 -16.42
C ALA A 114 -10.47 10.16 -16.77
N LEU A 115 -9.34 10.00 -17.45
CA LEU A 115 -8.47 11.10 -17.88
C LEU A 115 -9.07 11.94 -19.02
N GLU A 116 -9.98 11.39 -19.84
CA GLU A 116 -10.77 12.16 -20.82
C GLU A 116 -11.72 13.13 -20.10
N VAL A 117 -12.30 12.71 -18.98
CA VAL A 117 -13.24 13.52 -18.18
C VAL A 117 -12.52 14.44 -17.20
N PHE A 118 -11.41 13.98 -16.62
CA PHE A 118 -10.61 14.67 -15.60
C PHE A 118 -9.15 14.82 -16.05
N PRO A 119 -8.83 15.59 -17.10
CA PRO A 119 -7.53 15.56 -17.79
C PRO A 119 -6.33 16.05 -16.95
N GLY A 120 -6.57 16.80 -15.87
CA GLY A 120 -5.53 17.32 -14.98
C GLY A 120 -5.39 16.57 -13.65
N ASN A 121 -5.96 15.37 -13.54
CA ASN A 121 -5.99 14.66 -12.27
C ASN A 121 -4.67 13.93 -11.98
N THR A 122 -3.95 14.40 -10.96
CA THR A 122 -2.66 13.85 -10.51
C THR A 122 -2.76 12.37 -10.12
N GLU A 123 -3.82 12.01 -9.39
CA GLU A 123 -4.01 10.65 -8.91
C GLU A 123 -4.21 9.65 -10.05
N LEU A 124 -4.99 10.01 -11.07
CA LEU A 124 -5.20 9.12 -12.23
C LEU A 124 -3.91 8.85 -12.99
N TYR A 125 -3.06 9.87 -13.18
CA TYR A 125 -1.73 9.65 -13.76
C TYR A 125 -0.82 8.80 -12.86
N ALA A 126 -0.89 8.95 -11.54
CA ALA A 126 -0.16 8.10 -10.61
C ALA A 126 -0.65 6.64 -10.67
N ARG A 127 -1.97 6.42 -10.67
CA ARG A 127 -2.58 5.07 -10.86
C ARG A 127 -2.18 4.43 -12.18
N LYS A 128 -2.08 5.22 -13.26
CA LYS A 128 -1.55 4.73 -14.55
C LYS A 128 -0.10 4.30 -14.43
N GLY A 129 0.71 5.08 -13.72
CA GLY A 129 2.10 4.73 -13.42
C GLY A 129 2.22 3.43 -12.63
N HIS A 130 1.40 3.23 -11.61
CA HIS A 130 1.37 2.00 -10.81
C HIS A 130 0.98 0.78 -11.68
N ALA A 131 -0.08 0.88 -12.47
CA ALA A 131 -0.51 -0.20 -13.36
C ALA A 131 0.59 -0.58 -14.38
N GLN A 132 1.32 0.43 -14.90
CA GLN A 132 2.46 0.21 -15.80
C GLN A 132 3.65 -0.42 -15.08
N GLY A 133 3.95 -0.01 -13.84
CA GLY A 133 4.98 -0.62 -13.00
C GLY A 133 4.68 -2.09 -12.73
N TYR A 134 3.45 -2.39 -12.33
CA TYR A 134 2.99 -3.77 -12.10
C TYR A 134 3.09 -4.65 -13.36
N ALA A 135 2.88 -4.06 -14.55
CA ALA A 135 3.08 -4.75 -15.85
C ALA A 135 4.56 -4.82 -16.29
N GLY A 136 5.52 -4.40 -15.47
CA GLY A 136 6.94 -4.35 -15.83
C GLY A 136 7.33 -3.25 -16.83
N LYS A 137 6.38 -2.35 -17.19
CA LYS A 137 6.60 -1.24 -18.13
C LYS A 137 7.18 -0.01 -17.44
N LEU A 138 8.30 -0.18 -16.74
CA LEU A 138 8.88 0.80 -15.80
C LEU A 138 9.18 2.17 -16.43
N SER A 139 9.69 2.20 -17.68
CA SER A 139 9.93 3.48 -18.37
C SER A 139 8.65 4.25 -18.66
N GLN A 140 7.55 3.55 -18.96
CA GLN A 140 6.24 4.18 -19.16
C GLN A 140 5.66 4.63 -17.82
N SER A 141 5.82 3.85 -16.76
CA SER A 141 5.45 4.19 -15.39
C SER A 141 6.05 5.54 -14.97
N ILE A 142 7.36 5.70 -15.14
CA ILE A 142 8.05 6.98 -14.86
C ILE A 142 7.48 8.11 -15.73
N GLY A 143 7.13 7.85 -16.98
CA GLY A 143 6.48 8.82 -17.85
C GLY A 143 5.12 9.28 -17.33
N SER A 144 4.32 8.37 -16.81
CA SER A 144 3.03 8.67 -16.19
C SER A 144 3.17 9.44 -14.87
N TYR A 145 4.13 9.08 -14.01
CA TYR A 145 4.43 9.83 -12.80
C TYR A 145 4.91 11.26 -13.09
N LYS A 146 5.70 11.46 -14.15
CA LYS A 146 6.09 12.82 -14.59
C LYS A 146 4.88 13.64 -15.06
N LYS A 147 3.87 13.01 -15.67
CA LYS A 147 2.60 13.69 -15.96
C LYS A 147 1.85 14.01 -14.68
N ALA A 148 1.81 13.10 -13.70
CA ALA A 148 1.23 13.38 -12.39
C ALA A 148 1.90 14.59 -11.72
N LEU A 149 3.24 14.69 -11.75
CA LEU A 149 3.97 15.85 -11.21
C LEU A 149 3.56 17.18 -11.84
N LYS A 150 3.23 17.18 -13.14
CA LYS A 150 2.81 18.40 -13.84
C LYS A 150 1.53 19.00 -13.24
N TYR A 151 0.67 18.16 -12.70
CA TYR A 151 -0.64 18.53 -12.17
C TYR A 151 -0.69 18.51 -10.64
N ALA A 152 0.37 18.08 -9.97
CA ALA A 152 0.43 18.10 -8.51
C ALA A 152 0.40 19.54 -8.00
N ASP A 153 -0.65 19.88 -7.26
CA ASP A 153 -0.93 21.23 -6.76
C ASP A 153 -0.33 21.49 -5.38
N THR A 154 -0.07 20.45 -4.59
CA THR A 154 0.52 20.54 -3.25
C THR A 154 1.93 19.96 -3.22
N ASP A 155 2.77 20.45 -2.31
CA ASP A 155 4.10 19.91 -2.10
C ASP A 155 4.05 18.47 -1.58
N SER A 156 3.07 18.14 -0.74
CA SER A 156 2.87 16.76 -0.29
C SER A 156 2.64 15.80 -1.47
N LEU A 157 1.77 16.16 -2.42
CA LEU A 157 1.55 15.35 -3.64
C LEU A 157 2.79 15.27 -4.51
N ARG A 158 3.55 16.38 -4.67
CA ARG A 158 4.83 16.36 -5.40
C ARG A 158 5.81 15.40 -4.74
N GLY A 159 5.91 15.46 -3.41
CA GLY A 159 6.76 14.55 -2.65
C GLY A 159 6.39 13.10 -2.84
N VAL A 160 5.09 12.76 -2.73
CA VAL A 160 4.60 11.39 -2.94
C VAL A 160 4.94 10.88 -4.35
N VAL A 161 4.66 11.68 -5.39
CA VAL A 161 4.92 11.27 -6.78
C VAL A 161 6.42 11.14 -7.07
N TRP A 162 7.27 11.99 -6.48
CA TRP A 162 8.72 11.81 -6.57
C TRP A 162 9.19 10.51 -5.91
N GLY A 163 8.55 10.10 -4.80
CA GLY A 163 8.77 8.79 -4.19
C GLY A 163 8.50 7.65 -5.17
N TYR A 164 7.34 7.64 -5.84
CA TYR A 164 7.02 6.63 -6.87
C TYR A 164 8.01 6.59 -8.04
N ILE A 165 8.57 7.75 -8.42
CA ILE A 165 9.63 7.80 -9.44
C ILE A 165 10.91 7.15 -8.90
N GLY A 166 11.22 7.35 -7.63
CA GLY A 166 12.35 6.70 -6.95
C GLY A 166 12.20 5.18 -6.96
N ASP A 167 11.04 4.67 -6.53
CA ASP A 167 10.73 3.24 -6.53
C ASP A 167 10.84 2.62 -7.94
N ALA A 168 10.32 3.31 -8.95
CA ALA A 168 10.41 2.82 -10.33
C ALA A 168 11.86 2.81 -10.87
N TYR A 169 12.71 3.77 -10.46
CA TYR A 169 14.13 3.72 -10.79
C TYR A 169 14.88 2.62 -10.04
N HIS A 170 14.47 2.31 -8.80
CA HIS A 170 15.03 1.16 -8.08
C HIS A 170 14.71 -0.15 -8.78
N GLN A 171 13.47 -0.37 -9.20
CA GLN A 171 13.10 -1.56 -9.97
C GLN A 171 13.87 -1.66 -11.30
N LEU A 172 14.16 -0.52 -11.96
CA LEU A 172 15.04 -0.51 -13.14
C LEU A 172 16.49 -0.85 -12.80
N GLU A 173 16.97 -0.48 -11.61
CA GLU A 173 18.29 -0.87 -11.12
C GLU A 173 18.36 -2.38 -10.94
N GLU A 174 17.38 -2.98 -10.27
CA GLU A 174 17.31 -4.43 -10.05
C GLU A 174 17.24 -5.22 -11.38
N ALA A 175 16.45 -4.72 -12.33
CA ALA A 175 16.34 -5.31 -13.67
C ALA A 175 17.56 -5.08 -14.57
N GLY A 176 18.48 -4.21 -14.17
CA GLY A 176 19.65 -3.82 -14.95
C GLY A 176 20.65 -4.96 -15.12
N ARG A 177 21.04 -5.23 -16.39
CA ARG A 177 21.97 -6.31 -16.73
C ARG A 177 23.43 -5.91 -16.62
N LYS A 178 23.73 -4.61 -16.71
CA LYS A 178 25.10 -4.07 -16.69
C LYS A 178 25.29 -3.17 -15.46
N ASP A 179 26.45 -3.24 -14.85
CA ASP A 179 26.76 -2.41 -13.68
C ASP A 179 26.60 -0.92 -13.98
N SER A 180 27.01 -0.45 -15.17
CA SER A 180 26.83 0.94 -15.59
C SER A 180 25.38 1.39 -15.68
N GLU A 181 24.45 0.48 -16.05
CA GLU A 181 23.00 0.76 -16.04
C GLU A 181 22.48 0.79 -14.62
N ARG A 182 22.86 -0.18 -13.79
CA ARG A 182 22.51 -0.22 -12.37
C ARG A 182 22.95 1.04 -11.63
N ASP A 183 24.21 1.46 -11.81
CA ASP A 183 24.73 2.68 -11.21
C ASP A 183 24.00 3.94 -11.69
N LYS A 184 23.61 3.98 -12.96
CA LYS A 184 22.81 5.08 -13.51
C LYS A 184 21.42 5.14 -12.86
N TYR A 185 20.75 4.01 -12.74
CA TYR A 185 19.40 3.97 -12.16
C TYR A 185 19.42 4.20 -10.65
N ARG A 186 20.43 3.68 -9.94
CA ARG A 186 20.66 3.96 -8.51
C ARG A 186 20.81 5.46 -8.25
N ARG A 187 21.60 6.17 -9.03
CA ARG A 187 21.74 7.63 -8.89
C ARG A 187 20.39 8.33 -9.10
N ARG A 188 19.65 7.96 -10.13
CA ARG A 188 18.32 8.54 -10.41
C ARG A 188 17.29 8.22 -9.32
N CYS A 189 17.34 7.03 -8.75
CA CYS A 189 16.54 6.64 -7.60
C CYS A 189 16.80 7.59 -6.43
N PHE A 190 18.06 7.76 -6.04
CA PHE A 190 18.43 8.65 -4.92
C PHE A 190 18.09 10.11 -5.19
N GLU A 191 18.34 10.62 -6.40
CA GLU A 191 17.91 11.97 -6.80
C GLU A 191 16.39 12.16 -6.68
N ALA A 192 15.61 11.14 -7.04
CA ALA A 192 14.15 11.19 -6.92
C ALA A 192 13.70 11.19 -5.45
N TYR A 193 14.32 10.37 -4.60
CA TYR A 193 14.02 10.38 -3.17
C TYR A 193 14.47 11.67 -2.48
N ASP A 194 15.59 12.24 -2.84
CA ASP A 194 16.02 13.56 -2.34
C ASP A 194 14.99 14.64 -2.69
N ARG A 195 14.44 14.62 -3.91
CA ARG A 195 13.36 15.52 -4.32
C ARG A 195 12.06 15.24 -3.58
N SER A 196 11.73 13.96 -3.35
CA SER A 196 10.56 13.57 -2.57
C SER A 196 10.62 14.17 -1.17
N LEU A 197 11.73 13.98 -0.46
CA LEU A 197 11.92 14.47 0.90
C LEU A 197 12.11 15.99 0.96
N HIS A 198 12.52 16.63 -0.13
CA HIS A 198 12.51 18.09 -0.22
C HIS A 198 11.10 18.67 -0.20
N TYR A 199 10.16 18.03 -0.90
CA TYR A 199 8.76 18.47 -0.94
C TYR A 199 7.93 17.93 0.23
N TYR A 200 8.20 16.70 0.67
CA TYR A 200 7.48 16.04 1.75
C TYR A 200 8.49 15.35 2.69
N TYR A 201 9.06 16.14 3.58
CA TYR A 201 10.14 15.72 4.49
C TYR A 201 9.79 14.50 5.34
N ASP A 202 8.58 14.44 5.86
CA ASP A 202 8.08 13.36 6.75
C ASP A 202 7.26 12.31 6.00
N ASN A 203 7.64 11.96 4.76
CA ASN A 203 7.04 10.83 4.06
C ASN A 203 7.63 9.52 4.59
N PRO A 204 6.89 8.74 5.43
CA PRO A 204 7.45 7.58 6.11
C PRO A 204 7.88 6.48 5.13
N MET A 205 7.13 6.30 4.03
CA MET A 205 7.45 5.27 3.03
C MET A 205 8.73 5.61 2.26
N VAL A 206 8.92 6.88 1.89
CA VAL A 206 10.15 7.30 1.20
C VAL A 206 11.35 7.25 2.13
N LEU A 207 11.20 7.70 3.38
CA LEU A 207 12.24 7.57 4.41
C LEU A 207 12.67 6.11 4.57
N ASN A 208 11.70 5.20 4.66
CA ASN A 208 11.91 3.76 4.76
C ASN A 208 12.66 3.20 3.54
N ASN A 209 12.10 3.39 2.34
CA ASN A 209 12.67 2.82 1.11
C ASN A 209 14.08 3.35 0.85
N TYR A 210 14.29 4.65 1.06
CA TYR A 210 15.60 5.26 0.89
C TYR A 210 16.63 4.70 1.89
N ALA A 211 16.24 4.56 3.17
CA ALA A 211 17.09 3.96 4.20
C ALA A 211 17.47 2.52 3.85
N TYR A 212 16.49 1.72 3.44
CA TYR A 212 16.72 0.34 3.01
C TYR A 212 17.71 0.27 1.85
N PHE A 213 17.49 1.02 0.78
CA PHE A 213 18.35 0.97 -0.42
C PHE A 213 19.76 1.50 -0.16
N ILE A 214 19.93 2.48 0.72
CA ILE A 214 21.28 2.87 1.17
C ILE A 214 21.94 1.72 1.92
N SER A 215 21.23 1.06 2.82
CA SER A 215 21.79 -0.02 3.64
C SER A 215 22.22 -1.23 2.81
N GLU A 216 21.51 -1.51 1.70
CA GLU A 216 21.87 -2.57 0.76
C GLU A 216 23.03 -2.19 -0.15
N SER A 217 23.06 -0.96 -0.63
CA SER A 217 24.02 -0.52 -1.65
C SER A 217 25.33 0.05 -1.11
N SER A 218 25.45 0.30 0.20
CA SER A 218 26.61 0.96 0.80
C SER A 218 27.10 0.27 2.05
N ARG A 219 28.42 0.34 2.24
CA ARG A 219 29.10 0.00 3.51
C ARG A 219 29.81 1.22 4.13
N ASP A 220 29.62 2.40 3.54
CA ASP A 220 30.16 3.63 4.07
C ASP A 220 29.41 4.03 5.36
N PRO A 221 30.11 4.16 6.51
CA PRO A 221 29.48 4.50 7.78
C PRO A 221 28.62 5.77 7.71
N ARG A 222 29.06 6.82 7.00
CA ARG A 222 28.32 8.09 6.88
C ARG A 222 26.98 7.89 6.17
N ARG A 223 26.94 7.01 5.15
CA ARG A 223 25.69 6.68 4.46
C ARG A 223 24.79 5.83 5.32
N LEU A 224 25.34 4.89 6.07
CA LEU A 224 24.57 4.07 7.01
C LEU A 224 24.03 4.92 8.17
N ASP A 225 24.75 5.92 8.68
CA ASP A 225 24.24 6.87 9.67
C ASP A 225 23.07 7.69 9.11
N ARG A 226 23.13 8.10 7.84
CA ARG A 226 21.99 8.76 7.17
C ARG A 226 20.80 7.82 7.05
N ALA A 227 21.02 6.56 6.65
CA ALA A 227 19.97 5.55 6.57
C ALA A 227 19.34 5.31 7.95
N PHE A 228 20.16 5.27 8.99
CA PHE A 228 19.69 5.13 10.38
C PHE A 228 18.77 6.29 10.78
N ALA A 229 19.16 7.53 10.53
CA ALA A 229 18.35 8.70 10.86
C ALA A 229 16.99 8.68 10.12
N MET A 230 16.98 8.28 8.84
CA MET A 230 15.75 8.16 8.06
C MET A 230 14.85 7.02 8.55
N ALA A 231 15.39 5.83 8.79
CA ALA A 231 14.63 4.70 9.30
C ALA A 231 14.07 4.97 10.71
N ALA A 232 14.86 5.60 11.59
CA ALA A 232 14.40 6.03 12.91
C ALA A 232 13.23 7.02 12.79
N ARG A 233 13.33 8.01 11.88
CA ARG A 233 12.24 8.97 11.66
C ARG A 233 10.99 8.31 11.10
N ALA A 234 11.11 7.34 10.19
CA ALA A 234 9.97 6.58 9.68
C ALA A 234 9.23 5.85 10.83
N VAL A 235 9.96 5.21 11.73
CA VAL A 235 9.38 4.52 12.91
C VAL A 235 8.77 5.51 13.91
N GLU A 236 9.35 6.71 14.11
CA GLU A 236 8.72 7.75 14.93
C GLU A 236 7.35 8.19 14.39
N LEU A 237 7.19 8.21 13.07
CA LEU A 237 5.94 8.60 12.41
C LEU A 237 4.87 7.51 12.47
N ASP A 238 5.27 6.23 12.40
CA ASP A 238 4.36 5.08 12.48
C ASP A 238 5.05 3.88 13.15
N GLY A 239 5.09 3.90 14.47
CA GLY A 239 5.84 2.95 15.32
C GLY A 239 5.28 1.53 15.37
N ASN A 240 4.09 1.29 14.88
CA ASN A 240 3.45 -0.04 14.85
C ASN A 240 3.50 -0.70 13.47
N ASN A 241 4.20 -0.10 12.53
CA ASN A 241 4.33 -0.61 11.17
C ASN A 241 5.48 -1.60 11.07
N ALA A 242 5.16 -2.87 10.83
CA ALA A 242 6.13 -3.95 10.76
C ALA A 242 7.21 -3.72 9.69
N THR A 243 6.86 -3.16 8.53
CA THR A 243 7.78 -2.87 7.44
C THR A 243 8.81 -1.79 7.82
N LEU A 244 8.35 -0.73 8.51
CA LEU A 244 9.25 0.34 8.96
C LEU A 244 10.20 -0.15 10.05
N LEU A 245 9.70 -0.97 10.97
CA LEU A 245 10.51 -1.61 12.01
C LEU A 245 11.52 -2.61 11.44
N ASP A 246 11.14 -3.38 10.41
CA ASP A 246 12.06 -4.29 9.70
C ASP A 246 13.23 -3.51 9.09
N THR A 247 12.96 -2.48 8.32
CA THR A 247 14.02 -1.64 7.73
C THR A 247 14.90 -1.01 8.80
N TYR A 248 14.32 -0.51 9.89
CA TYR A 248 15.10 0.05 11.00
C TYR A 248 16.00 -1.00 11.65
N ALA A 249 15.48 -2.21 11.91
CA ALA A 249 16.26 -3.33 12.42
C ALA A 249 17.36 -3.74 11.45
N TRP A 250 17.08 -3.75 10.15
CA TRP A 250 18.06 -4.06 9.12
C TRP A 250 19.20 -3.04 9.08
N VAL A 251 18.89 -1.75 9.11
CA VAL A 251 19.92 -0.69 9.19
C VAL A 251 20.77 -0.82 10.46
N LEU A 252 20.15 -1.09 11.61
CA LEU A 252 20.87 -1.39 12.86
C LEU A 252 21.81 -2.59 12.71
N PHE A 253 21.37 -3.66 12.06
CA PHE A 253 22.18 -4.83 11.74
C PHE A 253 23.38 -4.44 10.87
N ARG A 254 23.19 -3.65 9.82
CA ARG A 254 24.25 -3.17 8.93
C ARG A 254 25.28 -2.28 9.65
N LEU A 255 24.85 -1.57 10.69
CA LEU A 255 25.73 -0.80 11.60
C LEU A 255 26.42 -1.64 12.67
N GLY A 256 26.16 -2.95 12.73
CA GLY A 256 26.70 -3.85 13.75
C GLY A 256 26.05 -3.72 15.13
N ARG A 257 24.94 -2.97 15.25
CA ARG A 257 24.16 -2.80 16.51
C ARG A 257 23.22 -3.99 16.73
N LEU A 258 23.81 -5.19 16.82
CA LEU A 258 23.08 -6.46 16.70
C LEU A 258 21.99 -6.68 17.77
N GLN A 259 22.23 -6.27 19.02
CA GLN A 259 21.24 -6.45 20.09
C GLN A 259 20.01 -5.53 19.90
N GLU A 260 20.23 -4.33 19.40
CA GLU A 260 19.16 -3.39 19.08
C GLU A 260 18.38 -3.88 17.85
N ALA A 261 19.08 -4.32 16.80
CA ALA A 261 18.48 -4.95 15.63
C ALA A 261 17.57 -6.12 16.02
N ARG A 262 18.04 -7.01 16.92
CA ARG A 262 17.25 -8.13 17.43
C ARG A 262 15.94 -7.67 18.10
N ARG A 263 16.01 -6.70 19.01
CA ARG A 263 14.83 -6.21 19.74
C ARG A 263 13.82 -5.57 18.78
N THR A 264 14.30 -4.74 17.87
CA THR A 264 13.44 -4.08 16.87
C THR A 264 12.80 -5.10 15.94
N MET A 265 13.54 -6.12 15.48
CA MET A 265 12.98 -7.16 14.63
C MET A 265 11.92 -8.02 15.35
N GLN A 266 12.09 -8.28 16.64
CA GLN A 266 11.05 -8.93 17.44
C GLN A 266 9.76 -8.11 17.50
N GLN A 267 9.89 -6.79 17.61
CA GLN A 267 8.73 -5.89 17.54
C GLN A 267 8.08 -5.92 16.15
N ALA A 268 8.89 -5.87 15.07
CA ALA A 268 8.38 -5.98 13.70
C ALA A 268 7.53 -7.24 13.51
N ILE A 269 8.07 -8.39 13.91
CA ILE A 269 7.36 -9.68 13.82
C ILE A 269 6.07 -9.69 14.68
N SER A 270 6.05 -9.01 15.83
CA SER A 270 4.87 -8.96 16.69
C SER A 270 3.73 -8.12 16.11
N PHE A 271 4.03 -7.14 15.28
CA PHE A 271 3.05 -6.30 14.59
C PHE A 271 2.67 -6.84 13.20
N ASP A 272 3.47 -7.75 12.64
CA ASP A 272 3.19 -8.30 11.31
C ASP A 272 2.00 -9.27 11.34
N ARG A 273 0.94 -8.90 10.60
CA ARG A 273 -0.25 -9.72 10.40
C ARG A 273 -0.25 -10.47 9.07
N SER A 274 0.67 -10.12 8.18
CA SER A 274 0.76 -10.68 6.83
C SER A 274 1.65 -11.92 6.78
N GLU A 275 2.37 -12.20 7.85
CA GLU A 275 3.39 -13.25 7.94
C GLU A 275 4.47 -13.11 6.84
N ASN A 276 4.93 -11.85 6.64
CA ASN A 276 5.91 -11.51 5.61
C ASN A 276 7.19 -12.34 5.76
N PRO A 277 7.57 -13.16 4.76
CA PRO A 277 8.73 -14.04 4.84
C PRO A 277 10.05 -13.30 5.01
N GLU A 278 10.18 -12.07 4.53
CA GLU A 278 11.41 -11.28 4.63
C GLU A 278 11.76 -10.92 6.07
N LEU A 279 10.77 -10.66 6.94
CA LEU A 279 11.02 -10.40 8.35
C LEU A 279 11.71 -11.60 9.01
N TYR A 280 11.28 -12.80 8.69
CA TYR A 280 11.88 -14.03 9.22
C TYR A 280 13.28 -14.26 8.65
N LEU A 281 13.52 -13.92 7.38
CA LEU A 281 14.84 -13.98 6.76
C LEU A 281 15.82 -13.04 7.47
N HIS A 282 15.46 -11.74 7.58
CA HIS A 282 16.29 -10.74 8.24
C HIS A 282 16.54 -11.08 9.72
N TYR A 283 15.53 -11.61 10.41
CA TYR A 283 15.73 -12.04 11.80
C TYR A 283 16.70 -13.20 11.90
N GLY A 284 16.63 -14.16 10.99
CA GLY A 284 17.61 -15.25 10.90
C GLY A 284 19.03 -14.72 10.67
N ASP A 285 19.23 -13.74 9.80
CA ASP A 285 20.53 -13.11 9.54
C ASP A 285 21.08 -12.38 10.79
N ILE A 286 20.22 -11.67 11.53
CA ILE A 286 20.59 -11.02 12.80
C ILE A 286 21.01 -12.06 13.85
N LEU A 287 20.25 -13.15 14.00
CA LEU A 287 20.55 -14.22 14.96
C LEU A 287 21.85 -14.97 14.60
N ALA A 288 22.11 -15.19 13.31
CA ALA A 288 23.35 -15.78 12.83
C ALA A 288 24.57 -14.91 13.20
N ALA A 289 24.45 -13.59 13.05
CA ALA A 289 25.49 -12.65 13.43
C ALA A 289 25.71 -12.59 14.95
N LEU A 290 24.68 -12.86 15.75
CA LEU A 290 24.76 -12.99 17.20
C LEU A 290 25.35 -14.34 17.66
N GLY A 291 25.60 -15.29 16.73
CA GLY A 291 26.09 -16.65 17.05
C GLY A 291 25.01 -17.64 17.47
N GLU A 292 23.74 -17.24 17.40
CA GLU A 292 22.59 -18.08 17.77
C GLU A 292 22.19 -19.03 16.63
N LYS A 293 23.12 -19.96 16.28
CA LYS A 293 23.05 -20.80 15.07
C LYS A 293 21.74 -21.57 14.93
N PHE A 294 21.26 -22.19 16.01
CA PHE A 294 20.01 -22.98 15.99
C PHE A 294 18.79 -22.09 15.67
N MET A 295 18.69 -20.95 16.32
CA MET A 295 17.57 -20.02 16.11
C MET A 295 17.63 -19.39 14.72
N ALA A 296 18.83 -19.06 14.21
CA ALA A 296 18.99 -18.55 12.86
C ALA A 296 18.45 -19.54 11.80
N GLU A 297 18.86 -20.83 11.89
CA GLU A 297 18.34 -21.87 10.99
C GLU A 297 16.81 -22.00 11.10
N THR A 298 16.26 -21.94 12.32
CA THR A 298 14.81 -22.02 12.56
C THR A 298 14.06 -20.89 11.85
N TYR A 299 14.53 -19.66 11.97
CA TYR A 299 13.87 -18.52 11.36
C TYR A 299 14.03 -18.47 9.83
N TRP A 300 15.16 -18.87 9.27
CA TRP A 300 15.32 -19.02 7.84
C TRP A 300 14.38 -20.10 7.26
N ARG A 301 14.19 -21.23 7.95
CA ARG A 301 13.20 -22.23 7.54
C ARG A 301 11.79 -21.71 7.63
N LYS A 302 11.50 -20.89 8.64
CA LYS A 302 10.19 -20.23 8.77
C LYS A 302 9.94 -19.25 7.60
N ALA A 303 10.96 -18.55 7.13
CA ALA A 303 10.84 -17.72 5.92
C ALA A 303 10.39 -18.56 4.70
N LEU A 304 10.97 -19.77 4.51
CA LEU A 304 10.53 -20.69 3.44
C LEU A 304 9.08 -21.15 3.62
N GLU A 305 8.69 -21.53 4.84
CA GLU A 305 7.31 -21.92 5.16
C GLU A 305 6.30 -20.82 4.86
N LYS A 306 6.71 -19.56 4.99
CA LYS A 306 5.91 -18.37 4.69
C LYS A 306 5.99 -17.91 3.24
N GLY A 307 6.70 -18.64 2.37
CA GLY A 307 6.72 -18.42 0.93
C GLY A 307 7.85 -17.51 0.43
N TYR A 308 9.01 -17.50 1.10
CA TYR A 308 10.18 -16.81 0.58
C TYR A 308 10.60 -17.41 -0.77
N ASP A 309 10.78 -16.57 -1.78
CA ASP A 309 10.86 -16.98 -3.19
C ASP A 309 12.20 -17.62 -3.60
N ASP A 310 13.27 -17.50 -2.78
CA ASP A 310 14.59 -18.07 -3.07
C ASP A 310 15.03 -19.10 -2.03
N PRO A 311 14.57 -20.36 -2.16
CA PRO A 311 14.99 -21.44 -1.28
C PRO A 311 16.50 -21.71 -1.31
N GLN A 312 17.15 -21.50 -2.49
CA GLN A 312 18.58 -21.78 -2.65
C GLN A 312 19.42 -20.80 -1.83
N ALA A 313 19.03 -19.54 -1.76
CA ALA A 313 19.69 -18.54 -0.91
C ALA A 313 19.63 -18.91 0.57
N ILE A 314 18.53 -19.48 1.04
CA ILE A 314 18.38 -19.94 2.43
C ILE A 314 19.22 -21.19 2.69
N GLU A 315 19.22 -22.16 1.81
CA GLU A 315 20.07 -23.36 1.93
C GLU A 315 21.55 -23.01 1.98
N GLU A 316 21.96 -22.02 1.19
CA GLU A 316 23.35 -21.56 1.21
C GLU A 316 23.70 -20.90 2.55
N ARG A 317 22.83 -20.07 3.13
CA ARG A 317 23.01 -19.50 4.48
C ARG A 317 23.16 -20.60 5.53
N ILE A 318 22.33 -21.63 5.49
CA ILE A 318 22.36 -22.76 6.41
C ILE A 318 23.69 -23.55 6.28
N ARG A 319 24.15 -23.80 5.04
CA ARG A 319 25.43 -24.45 4.78
C ARG A 319 26.62 -23.65 5.35
N GLN A 320 26.63 -22.35 5.05
CA GLN A 320 27.68 -21.44 5.57
C GLN A 320 27.68 -21.36 7.09
N LEU A 321 26.51 -21.36 7.73
CA LEU A 321 26.38 -21.35 9.17
C LEU A 321 26.99 -22.63 9.82
N LYS A 322 26.78 -23.79 9.21
CA LYS A 322 27.28 -25.08 9.67
C LYS A 322 28.78 -25.27 9.39
N SER A 323 29.32 -24.61 8.38
CA SER A 323 30.76 -24.68 8.05
C SER A 323 31.65 -23.79 8.93
N LYS A 324 31.08 -22.83 9.66
CA LYS A 324 31.82 -21.98 10.61
C LYS A 324 31.92 -22.69 11.94
N PRO A 325 33.16 -22.86 12.49
CA PRO A 325 33.41 -23.55 13.74
C PRO A 325 32.70 -22.94 14.94
#